data_81d42f973db820f04c491d5cc0f8a8bb
#
_entry.id   81d42f973db820f04c491d5cc0f8a8bb
#
_cell.length_a   1.000
_cell.length_b   1.000
_cell.length_c   1.000
_cell.angle_alpha   90.00
_cell.angle_beta   90.00
_cell.angle_gamma   90.00
#
_symmetry.space_group_name_H-M   'P 1'
#
loop_
_entity.id
_entity.type
_entity.pdbx_description
1 polymer ?
#
loop_
_entity_poly.entity_id
_entity_poly.type
_entity_poly.pdbx_seq_one_letter_code
_entity_poly.pdbx_strand_id
1 'polypeptide(L)'
;YASRNYWIVNYSNPAAIVAKAMHRLRPNARILNICDMPVAIMRNMANILDCDRHDIVPDYFGLNHFGWFTKIRVGDVDRTEELKAYVKEHGYMPPDERSEVRHNDASWKHTFDNAKNLLRMFPDYLPNTYMQYYLLGDQIVKDSDKNHTRANEVMEGREKRIFQAVDAYM
;
A
#
# COMPACT_ATOMS: atom_id res chain seq x y z
N TYR A 1 2.88 -7.44 -31.14
CA TYR A 1 3.71 -6.59 -31.97
C TYR A 1 4.12 -5.32 -31.22
N ALA A 2 4.91 -5.47 -30.13
CA ALA A 2 5.43 -4.32 -29.37
C ALA A 2 6.56 -3.64 -30.14
N SER A 3 6.68 -2.31 -30.01
CA SER A 3 7.79 -1.56 -30.56
C SER A 3 9.13 -1.99 -29.91
N ARG A 4 10.28 -1.70 -30.56
CA ARG A 4 11.59 -2.02 -29.99
C ARG A 4 11.89 -1.26 -28.67
N ASN A 5 11.14 -0.22 -28.38
CA ASN A 5 11.31 0.66 -27.21
C ASN A 5 10.22 0.46 -26.13
N TYR A 6 9.66 -0.74 -26.02
CA TYR A 6 8.66 -1.03 -24.99
C TYR A 6 9.26 -1.11 -23.59
N TRP A 7 8.43 -0.82 -22.61
CA TRP A 7 8.63 -1.13 -21.20
C TRP A 7 7.69 -2.22 -20.76
N ILE A 8 8.16 -3.11 -19.88
CA ILE A 8 7.32 -4.07 -19.19
C ILE A 8 7.11 -3.53 -17.77
N VAL A 9 5.88 -3.16 -17.45
CA VAL A 9 5.48 -2.79 -16.11
C VAL A 9 4.95 -4.04 -15.41
N ASN A 10 5.72 -4.55 -14.46
CA ASN A 10 5.39 -5.78 -13.74
C ASN A 10 4.72 -5.45 -12.41
N TYR A 11 3.44 -5.76 -12.33
CA TYR A 11 2.60 -5.58 -11.12
C TYR A 11 2.13 -6.94 -10.57
N SER A 12 2.91 -7.98 -10.74
CA SER A 12 2.59 -9.32 -10.24
C SER A 12 3.19 -9.55 -8.85
N ASN A 13 2.74 -10.60 -8.20
CA ASN A 13 3.31 -11.09 -6.95
C ASN A 13 3.52 -12.63 -7.08
N PRO A 14 4.75 -13.11 -6.91
CA PRO A 14 5.99 -12.40 -6.51
C PRO A 14 6.70 -11.73 -7.71
N ALA A 15 6.78 -10.40 -7.69
CA ALA A 15 7.33 -9.58 -8.78
C ALA A 15 8.79 -9.91 -9.12
N ALA A 16 9.61 -10.17 -8.12
CA ALA A 16 11.04 -10.45 -8.30
C ALA A 16 11.29 -11.74 -9.10
N ILE A 17 10.48 -12.78 -8.90
CA ILE A 17 10.59 -14.05 -9.65
C ILE A 17 10.24 -13.81 -11.13
N VAL A 18 9.15 -13.11 -11.40
CA VAL A 18 8.72 -12.78 -12.76
C VAL A 18 9.78 -11.92 -13.46
N ALA A 19 10.28 -10.88 -12.82
CA ALA A 19 11.32 -10.03 -13.37
C ALA A 19 12.60 -10.82 -13.66
N LYS A 20 13.03 -11.71 -12.77
CA LYS A 20 14.20 -12.55 -12.98
C LYS A 20 14.04 -13.53 -14.13
N ALA A 21 12.86 -14.14 -14.26
CA ALA A 21 12.54 -15.00 -15.39
C ALA A 21 12.56 -14.22 -16.71
N MET A 22 11.98 -13.04 -16.75
CA MET A 22 11.99 -12.17 -17.92
C MET A 22 13.42 -11.78 -18.34
N HIS A 23 14.28 -11.40 -17.40
CA HIS A 23 15.67 -11.07 -17.69
C HIS A 23 16.48 -12.27 -18.20
N ARG A 24 16.16 -13.50 -17.76
CA ARG A 24 16.79 -14.71 -18.33
C ARG A 24 16.38 -14.96 -19.78
N LEU A 25 15.10 -14.73 -20.11
CA LEU A 25 14.57 -14.93 -21.46
C LEU A 25 14.92 -13.77 -22.41
N ARG A 26 14.99 -12.57 -21.87
CA ARG A 26 15.22 -11.32 -22.61
C ARG A 26 16.16 -10.41 -21.78
N PRO A 27 17.50 -10.63 -21.84
CA PRO A 27 18.46 -9.89 -21.00
C PRO A 27 18.41 -8.36 -21.13
N ASN A 28 17.99 -7.87 -22.29
CA ASN A 28 17.89 -6.45 -22.57
C ASN A 28 16.47 -5.88 -22.40
N ALA A 29 15.55 -6.66 -21.83
CA ALA A 29 14.20 -6.16 -21.58
C ALA A 29 14.20 -5.05 -20.54
N ARG A 30 13.48 -3.97 -20.82
CA ARG A 30 13.22 -2.88 -19.88
C ARG A 30 12.04 -3.30 -19.00
N ILE A 31 12.32 -3.81 -17.81
CA ILE A 31 11.29 -4.23 -16.86
C ILE A 31 11.36 -3.38 -15.60
N LEU A 32 10.21 -2.92 -15.15
CA LEU A 32 10.02 -2.16 -13.92
C LEU A 32 8.99 -2.87 -13.05
N ASN A 33 9.39 -3.23 -11.83
CA ASN A 33 8.45 -3.71 -10.82
C ASN A 33 7.80 -2.52 -10.13
N ILE A 34 6.48 -2.57 -9.99
CA ILE A 34 5.71 -1.53 -9.32
C ILE A 34 4.90 -2.11 -8.15
N CYS A 35 4.60 -1.26 -7.18
CA CYS A 35 3.75 -1.56 -6.03
C CYS A 35 2.75 -0.43 -5.84
N ASP A 36 1.53 -0.75 -5.44
CA ASP A 36 0.44 0.19 -5.21
C ASP A 36 0.39 0.75 -3.77
N MET A 37 1.17 0.17 -2.85
CA MET A 37 1.10 0.57 -1.44
C MET A 37 1.31 2.07 -1.20
N PRO A 38 2.31 2.76 -1.78
CA PRO A 38 2.43 4.20 -1.61
C PRO A 38 1.19 4.97 -2.10
N VAL A 39 0.59 4.52 -3.22
CA VAL A 39 -0.62 5.13 -3.77
C VAL A 39 -1.84 4.88 -2.87
N ALA A 40 -1.94 3.68 -2.28
CA ALA A 40 -2.99 3.37 -1.32
C ALA A 40 -2.89 4.22 -0.05
N ILE A 41 -1.66 4.43 0.46
CA ILE A 41 -1.41 5.33 1.59
C ILE A 41 -1.81 6.77 1.22
N MET A 42 -1.39 7.28 0.06
CA MET A 42 -1.74 8.62 -0.41
C MET A 42 -3.26 8.82 -0.56
N ARG A 43 -4.00 7.78 -0.96
CA ARG A 43 -5.47 7.83 -1.01
C ARG A 43 -6.06 8.02 0.40
N ASN A 44 -5.56 7.29 1.38
CA ASN A 44 -5.99 7.47 2.77
C ASN A 44 -5.58 8.84 3.32
N MET A 45 -4.37 9.34 2.98
CA MET A 45 -3.96 10.70 3.32
C MET A 45 -4.92 11.75 2.74
N ALA A 46 -5.33 11.59 1.49
CA ALA A 46 -6.29 12.49 0.85
C ALA A 46 -7.64 12.49 1.56
N ASN A 47 -8.14 11.32 1.94
CA ASN A 47 -9.38 11.18 2.71
C ASN A 47 -9.25 11.78 4.12
N ILE A 48 -8.08 11.66 4.77
CA ILE A 48 -7.82 12.29 6.06
C ILE A 48 -7.80 13.83 5.94
N LEU A 49 -7.11 14.33 4.91
CA LEU A 49 -6.91 15.77 4.68
C LEU A 49 -8.07 16.46 3.97
N ASP A 50 -9.10 15.70 3.58
CA ASP A 50 -10.28 16.18 2.84
C ASP A 50 -9.92 16.88 1.52
N CYS A 51 -9.13 16.21 0.69
CA CYS A 51 -8.68 16.74 -0.59
C CYS A 51 -8.70 15.69 -1.69
N ASP A 52 -8.53 16.10 -2.95
CA ASP A 52 -8.35 15.16 -4.05
C ASP A 52 -6.97 14.49 -3.94
N ARG A 53 -6.92 13.20 -4.19
CA ARG A 53 -5.65 12.43 -4.20
C ARG A 53 -4.64 12.98 -5.20
N HIS A 54 -5.10 13.58 -6.29
CA HIS A 54 -4.23 14.15 -7.32
C HIS A 54 -3.55 15.45 -6.88
N ASP A 55 -4.08 16.10 -5.84
CA ASP A 55 -3.47 17.30 -5.24
C ASP A 55 -2.36 16.95 -4.25
N ILE A 56 -2.25 15.68 -3.84
CA ILE A 56 -1.19 15.24 -2.94
C ILE A 56 0.14 15.11 -3.68
N VAL A 57 1.11 15.89 -3.24
CA VAL A 57 2.50 15.86 -3.73
C VAL A 57 3.41 15.41 -2.58
N PRO A 58 3.82 14.13 -2.57
CA PRO A 58 4.69 13.59 -1.55
C PRO A 58 6.16 13.76 -1.91
N ASP A 59 6.99 14.04 -0.92
CA ASP A 59 8.41 13.76 -0.98
C ASP A 59 8.64 12.40 -0.29
N TYR A 60 9.04 11.38 -1.05
CA TYR A 60 9.16 10.00 -0.60
C TYR A 60 10.54 9.43 -0.91
N PHE A 61 11.12 8.70 0.04
CA PHE A 61 12.38 8.00 -0.16
C PHE A 61 12.37 6.60 0.46
N GLY A 62 13.32 5.77 0.05
CA GLY A 62 13.52 4.43 0.57
C GLY A 62 13.38 3.34 -0.47
N LEU A 63 13.27 2.11 -0.01
CA LEU A 63 13.08 0.92 -0.84
C LEU A 63 11.60 0.53 -0.90
N ASN A 64 11.25 -0.36 -1.83
CA ASN A 64 9.90 -0.93 -1.86
C ASN A 64 9.57 -1.58 -0.52
N HIS A 65 8.42 -1.27 0.06
CA HIS A 65 7.94 -1.69 1.40
C HIS A 65 8.76 -1.17 2.59
N PHE A 66 9.85 -0.43 2.36
CA PHE A 66 10.69 0.15 3.39
C PHE A 66 11.04 1.60 3.06
N GLY A 67 10.04 2.46 3.12
CA GLY A 67 10.14 3.85 2.71
C GLY A 67 9.36 4.80 3.61
N TRP A 68 9.64 6.09 3.41
CA TRP A 68 9.19 7.17 4.26
C TRP A 68 8.72 8.35 3.44
N PHE A 69 7.65 8.99 3.89
CA PHE A 69 7.25 10.30 3.40
C PHE A 69 7.86 11.37 4.31
N THR A 70 8.69 12.22 3.75
CA THR A 70 9.33 13.32 4.48
C THR A 70 8.47 14.57 4.46
N LYS A 71 7.69 14.74 3.40
CA LYS A 71 6.83 15.89 3.22
C LYS A 71 5.58 15.51 2.45
N ILE A 72 4.47 16.09 2.85
CA ILE A 72 3.18 15.97 2.16
C ILE A 72 2.65 17.37 1.90
N ARG A 73 2.50 17.72 0.63
CA ARG A 73 1.84 18.96 0.21
C ARG A 73 0.50 18.64 -0.41
N VAL A 74 -0.45 19.54 -0.22
CA VAL A 74 -1.71 19.59 -0.96
C VAL A 74 -1.70 20.87 -1.77
N GLY A 75 -1.49 20.75 -3.07
CA GLY A 75 -1.05 21.88 -3.89
C GLY A 75 0.27 22.45 -3.38
N ASP A 76 0.30 23.74 -3.04
CA ASP A 76 1.48 24.43 -2.49
C ASP A 76 1.56 24.43 -0.95
N VAL A 77 0.55 23.90 -0.27
CA VAL A 77 0.45 23.93 1.20
C VAL A 77 1.07 22.68 1.80
N ASP A 78 2.03 22.86 2.72
CA ASP A 78 2.59 21.77 3.52
C ASP A 78 1.59 21.34 4.60
N ARG A 79 1.15 20.08 4.55
CA ARG A 79 0.19 19.47 5.48
C ARG A 79 0.83 18.32 6.28
N THR A 80 2.17 18.25 6.30
CA THR A 80 2.91 17.14 6.91
C THR A 80 2.62 17.00 8.40
N GLU A 81 2.73 18.08 9.17
CA GLU A 81 2.55 18.02 10.63
C GLU A 81 1.09 17.77 11.03
N GLU A 82 0.14 18.30 10.29
CA GLU A 82 -1.29 17.98 10.47
C GLU A 82 -1.54 16.48 10.29
N LEU A 83 -1.00 15.92 9.21
CA LEU A 83 -1.15 14.49 8.92
C LEU A 83 -0.44 13.63 9.96
N LYS A 84 0.77 14.01 10.44
CA LYS A 84 1.47 13.31 11.51
C LYS A 84 0.66 13.30 12.80
N ALA A 85 0.06 14.44 13.19
CA ALA A 85 -0.79 14.53 14.36
C ALA A 85 -1.96 13.55 14.28
N TYR A 86 -2.63 13.49 13.14
CA TYR A 86 -3.71 12.55 12.90
C TYR A 86 -3.24 11.09 12.95
N VAL A 87 -2.18 10.75 12.18
CA VAL A 87 -1.66 9.38 12.05
C VAL A 87 -1.16 8.84 13.40
N LYS A 88 -0.64 9.68 14.26
CA LYS A 88 -0.18 9.31 15.61
C LYS A 88 -1.30 8.70 16.47
N GLU A 89 -2.53 9.15 16.27
CA GLU A 89 -3.71 8.69 17.02
C GLU A 89 -4.47 7.59 16.27
N HIS A 90 -4.64 7.73 14.96
CA HIS A 90 -5.57 6.94 14.16
C HIS A 90 -4.91 6.06 13.10
N GLY A 91 -3.55 6.08 12.97
CA GLY A 91 -2.90 5.48 11.82
C GLY A 91 -3.33 6.16 10.50
N TYR A 92 -3.22 5.45 9.39
CA TYR A 92 -3.78 5.92 8.11
C TYR A 92 -5.24 5.49 7.94
N MET A 93 -6.01 5.44 9.01
CA MET A 93 -7.43 5.17 8.95
C MET A 93 -8.19 6.48 8.78
N PRO A 94 -8.82 6.73 7.62
CA PRO A 94 -9.60 7.94 7.43
C PRO A 94 -10.85 7.92 8.33
N PRO A 95 -11.48 9.06 8.59
CA PRO A 95 -12.79 9.11 9.25
C PRO A 95 -13.80 8.21 8.55
N ASP A 96 -14.71 7.57 9.30
CA ASP A 96 -15.68 6.59 8.75
C ASP A 96 -16.48 7.12 7.58
N GLU A 97 -16.86 8.40 7.62
CA GLU A 97 -17.62 9.09 6.56
C GLU A 97 -16.87 9.19 5.24
N ARG A 98 -15.55 9.05 5.27
CA ARG A 98 -14.64 9.15 4.12
C ARG A 98 -13.94 7.84 3.79
N SER A 99 -14.25 6.78 4.52
CA SER A 99 -13.67 5.46 4.32
C SER A 99 -14.25 4.80 3.08
N GLU A 100 -13.42 4.57 2.07
CA GLU A 100 -13.85 3.76 0.93
C GLU A 100 -14.09 2.31 1.38
N VAL A 101 -15.18 1.70 0.92
CA VAL A 101 -15.60 0.31 1.20
C VAL A 101 -14.52 -0.74 0.89
N ARG A 102 -13.51 -0.40 0.11
CA ARG A 102 -12.42 -1.30 -0.30
C ARG A 102 -11.49 -1.73 0.84
N HIS A 103 -11.51 -1.05 1.97
CA HIS A 103 -10.65 -1.35 3.13
C HIS A 103 -11.37 -2.11 4.25
N ASN A 104 -12.44 -2.83 3.92
CA ASN A 104 -13.19 -3.60 4.93
C ASN A 104 -12.50 -4.89 5.36
N ASP A 105 -11.45 -5.34 4.65
CA ASP A 105 -10.67 -6.51 5.07
C ASP A 105 -9.94 -6.21 6.38
N ALA A 106 -10.05 -7.09 7.37
CA ALA A 106 -9.47 -6.90 8.70
C ALA A 106 -7.95 -6.71 8.66
N SER A 107 -7.25 -7.44 7.78
CA SER A 107 -5.80 -7.32 7.61
C SER A 107 -5.38 -5.95 7.07
N TRP A 108 -6.18 -5.34 6.18
CA TRP A 108 -5.91 -4.00 5.68
C TRP A 108 -6.14 -2.93 6.73
N LYS A 109 -7.25 -3.04 7.50
CA LYS A 109 -7.51 -2.14 8.63
C LYS A 109 -6.34 -2.18 9.61
N HIS A 110 -5.91 -3.38 10.00
CA HIS A 110 -4.76 -3.55 10.88
C HIS A 110 -3.47 -2.94 10.29
N THR A 111 -3.21 -3.15 9.00
CA THR A 111 -2.04 -2.62 8.31
C THR A 111 -2.01 -1.09 8.31
N PHE A 112 -3.12 -0.43 8.07
CA PHE A 112 -3.18 1.03 8.07
C PHE A 112 -3.22 1.63 9.48
N ASP A 113 -3.93 0.99 10.41
CA ASP A 113 -3.95 1.40 11.82
C ASP A 113 -2.56 1.34 12.46
N ASN A 114 -1.78 0.29 12.13
CA ASN A 114 -0.47 0.07 12.72
C ASN A 114 0.59 1.13 12.33
N ALA A 115 0.31 1.99 11.35
CA ALA A 115 1.16 3.13 11.03
C ALA A 115 1.40 4.03 12.24
N LYS A 116 0.46 4.15 13.18
CA LYS A 116 0.63 4.88 14.45
C LYS A 116 1.79 4.36 15.29
N ASN A 117 1.97 3.04 15.35
CA ASN A 117 3.07 2.42 16.10
C ASN A 117 4.42 2.68 15.44
N LEU A 118 4.47 2.61 14.10
CA LEU A 118 5.67 2.96 13.34
C LEU A 118 6.03 4.44 13.50
N LEU A 119 5.05 5.34 13.46
CA LEU A 119 5.28 6.78 13.64
C LEU A 119 5.74 7.12 15.07
N ARG A 120 5.26 6.38 16.09
CA ARG A 120 5.76 6.54 17.47
C ARG A 120 7.23 6.14 17.61
N MET A 121 7.68 5.13 16.86
CA MET A 121 9.09 4.72 16.85
C MET A 121 9.98 5.71 16.08
N PHE A 122 9.45 6.32 15.02
CA PHE A 122 10.17 7.21 14.11
C PHE A 122 9.33 8.46 13.83
N PRO A 123 9.29 9.42 14.77
CA PRO A 123 8.35 10.54 14.73
C PRO A 123 8.63 11.58 13.63
N ASP A 124 9.83 11.53 13.05
CA ASP A 124 10.24 12.53 12.06
C ASP A 124 9.57 12.32 10.69
N TYR A 125 9.20 11.07 10.34
CA TYR A 125 8.74 10.70 9.01
C TYR A 125 7.47 9.86 9.04
N LEU A 126 6.58 10.10 8.08
CA LEU A 126 5.40 9.26 7.89
C LEU A 126 5.79 7.93 7.23
N PRO A 127 5.47 6.78 7.84
CA PRO A 127 5.97 5.49 7.38
C PRO A 127 5.18 4.90 6.21
N ASN A 128 5.85 4.11 5.36
CA ASN A 128 5.15 3.10 4.58
C ASN A 128 4.66 1.99 5.53
N THR A 129 3.39 1.63 5.45
CA THR A 129 2.76 0.69 6.40
C THR A 129 3.37 -0.71 6.37
N TYR A 130 3.93 -1.14 5.24
CA TYR A 130 4.58 -2.45 5.15
C TYR A 130 5.90 -2.54 5.92
N MET A 131 6.44 -1.43 6.41
CA MET A 131 7.58 -1.44 7.34
C MET A 131 7.28 -2.23 8.62
N GLN A 132 6.00 -2.38 8.99
CA GLN A 132 5.58 -3.20 10.13
C GLN A 132 6.13 -4.63 10.08
N TYR A 133 6.24 -5.24 8.90
CA TYR A 133 6.74 -6.60 8.75
C TYR A 133 8.23 -6.75 9.04
N TYR A 134 8.99 -5.64 8.97
CA TYR A 134 10.41 -5.59 9.29
C TYR A 134 10.67 -5.14 10.72
N LEU A 135 9.88 -4.20 11.22
CA LEU A 135 10.15 -3.52 12.50
C LEU A 135 9.29 -4.04 13.65
N LEU A 136 8.12 -4.62 13.36
CA LEU A 136 7.15 -5.12 14.32
C LEU A 136 6.80 -6.59 14.06
N GLY A 137 7.72 -7.37 13.47
CA GLY A 137 7.47 -8.73 13.01
C GLY A 137 6.91 -9.66 14.09
N ASP A 138 7.48 -9.64 15.29
CA ASP A 138 7.05 -10.47 16.40
C ASP A 138 5.63 -10.12 16.87
N GLN A 139 5.31 -8.83 16.90
CA GLN A 139 3.96 -8.35 17.21
C GLN A 139 2.96 -8.81 16.16
N ILE A 140 3.29 -8.63 14.88
CA ILE A 140 2.43 -9.05 13.77
C ILE A 140 2.14 -10.55 13.82
N VAL A 141 3.16 -11.38 14.08
CA VAL A 141 2.99 -12.83 14.22
C VAL A 141 2.09 -13.17 15.40
N LYS A 142 2.27 -12.50 16.53
CA LYS A 142 1.48 -12.70 17.75
C LYS A 142 0.01 -12.33 17.54
N ASP A 143 -0.25 -11.23 16.84
CA ASP A 143 -1.59 -10.67 16.63
C ASP A 143 -2.31 -11.30 15.43
N SER A 144 -1.60 -12.07 14.60
CA SER A 144 -2.18 -12.74 13.43
C SER A 144 -3.00 -13.97 13.84
N ASP A 145 -4.21 -14.10 13.27
CA ASP A 145 -4.97 -15.33 13.37
C ASP A 145 -4.37 -16.40 12.44
N LYS A 146 -3.80 -17.46 13.06
CA LYS A 146 -3.17 -18.57 12.33
C LYS A 146 -4.17 -19.41 11.54
N ASN A 147 -5.45 -19.39 11.91
CA ASN A 147 -6.51 -20.15 11.25
C ASN A 147 -7.22 -19.35 10.16
N HIS A 148 -7.09 -18.02 10.18
CA HIS A 148 -7.69 -17.12 9.20
C HIS A 148 -6.67 -16.09 8.74
N THR A 149 -5.81 -16.49 7.81
CA THR A 149 -4.73 -15.67 7.27
C THR A 149 -5.22 -14.75 6.15
N ARG A 150 -4.35 -13.85 5.70
CA ARG A 150 -4.63 -13.03 4.50
C ARG A 150 -5.00 -13.85 3.27
N ALA A 151 -4.48 -15.06 3.12
CA ALA A 151 -4.85 -15.95 2.03
C ALA A 151 -6.33 -16.35 2.11
N ASN A 152 -6.84 -16.65 3.32
CA ASN A 152 -8.25 -16.95 3.54
C ASN A 152 -9.14 -15.76 3.17
N GLU A 153 -8.81 -14.54 3.61
CA GLU A 153 -9.56 -13.32 3.23
C GLU A 153 -9.62 -13.13 1.70
N VAL A 154 -8.53 -13.41 0.99
CA VAL A 154 -8.49 -13.30 -0.48
C VAL A 154 -9.38 -14.35 -1.12
N MET A 155 -9.28 -15.62 -0.70
CA MET A 155 -10.05 -16.72 -1.27
C MET A 155 -11.55 -16.57 -0.98
N GLU A 156 -11.91 -16.27 0.26
CA GLU A 156 -13.31 -16.18 0.71
C GLU A 156 -14.00 -14.91 0.19
N GLY A 157 -13.25 -13.82 0.03
CA GLY A 157 -13.77 -12.52 -0.38
C GLY A 157 -13.57 -12.22 -1.85
N ARG A 158 -12.33 -11.96 -2.26
CA ARG A 158 -12.01 -11.44 -3.60
C ARG A 158 -12.18 -12.48 -4.69
N GLU A 159 -11.62 -13.66 -4.49
CA GLU A 159 -11.67 -14.75 -5.47
C GLU A 159 -13.12 -15.16 -5.73
N LYS A 160 -13.88 -15.38 -4.66
CA LYS A 160 -15.30 -15.71 -4.76
C LYS A 160 -16.09 -14.68 -5.56
N ARG A 161 -15.87 -13.38 -5.33
CA ARG A 161 -16.55 -12.32 -6.08
C ARG A 161 -16.14 -12.31 -7.56
N ILE A 162 -14.88 -12.60 -7.88
CA ILE A 162 -14.40 -12.68 -9.27
C ILE A 162 -15.08 -13.82 -9.98
N PHE A 163 -15.11 -15.02 -9.40
CA PHE A 163 -15.81 -16.19 -10.01
C PHE A 163 -17.30 -15.93 -10.18
N GLN A 164 -17.97 -15.37 -9.19
CA GLN A 164 -19.38 -14.99 -9.31
C GLN A 164 -19.63 -13.99 -10.45
N ALA A 165 -18.75 -13.02 -10.63
CA ALA A 165 -18.85 -12.06 -11.74
C ALA A 165 -18.59 -12.71 -13.09
N VAL A 166 -17.64 -13.65 -13.20
CA VAL A 166 -17.40 -14.41 -14.43
C VAL A 166 -18.58 -15.30 -14.76
N ASP A 167 -19.11 -16.05 -13.80
CA ASP A 167 -20.27 -16.93 -14.00
C ASP A 167 -21.53 -16.17 -14.41
N ALA A 168 -21.71 -14.95 -13.88
CA ALA A 168 -22.84 -14.09 -14.27
C ALA A 168 -22.70 -13.50 -15.68
N TYR A 169 -21.50 -13.49 -16.26
CA TYR A 169 -21.22 -12.94 -17.59
C TYR A 169 -21.25 -14.02 -18.69
N MET A 170 -21.10 -15.29 -18.34
CA MET A 170 -21.20 -16.42 -19.28
C MET A 170 -22.64 -16.89 -19.47
#